data_01750955c14803b0b677814688e9d1ec
#
_entry.id   01750955c14803b0b677814688e9d1ec
#
_cell.length_a   1.000
_cell.length_b   1.000
_cell.length_c   1.000
_cell.angle_alpha   90.00
_cell.angle_beta   90.00
_cell.angle_gamma   90.00
#
_symmetry.space_group_name_H-M   'P 1'
#
loop_
_entity.id
_entity.type
_entity.pdbx_description
1 polymer ?
#
loop_
_entity_poly.entity_id
_entity_poly.type
_entity_poly.pdbx_seq_one_letter_code
_entity_poly.pdbx_strand_id
1 'polypeptide(L)'
;MKKDWLEELITATNTDKRNERQMRILEAAVDMFGEKGYASTSTSEIAKRAGVAEGTIFRYYKTKKDLLLAVVMPTLTKFAAPFFVQAFAKEVFKSEYKSYEAFLRVVIHNRFEFAKKHFPMIKILIQEVPFQPELKNEIQHLVETELFSHFKKLIVKFQEDGEIIEMPPSSVLRLTLSAVLGLLLTRFLLLPEEKWNDEVEIENTIQFILYGVTPRN
;
A
#
# COMPACT_ATOMS: atom_id res chain seq x y z
N MET A 1 0.53 8.92 -21.25
CA MET A 1 0.49 7.65 -20.46
C MET A 1 -0.81 7.64 -19.69
N LYS A 2 -1.75 6.73 -20.01
CA LYS A 2 -2.92 6.50 -19.13
C LYS A 2 -2.38 6.03 -17.78
N LYS A 3 -2.88 6.62 -16.71
CA LYS A 3 -2.49 6.23 -15.35
C LYS A 3 -3.14 4.87 -15.05
N ASP A 4 -2.43 3.77 -15.21
CA ASP A 4 -2.92 2.39 -15.03
C ASP A 4 -3.60 2.17 -13.67
N TRP A 5 -3.14 2.87 -12.64
CA TRP A 5 -3.77 2.87 -11.32
C TRP A 5 -5.20 3.42 -11.32
N LEU A 6 -5.54 4.32 -12.26
CA LEU A 6 -6.87 4.90 -12.33
C LEU A 6 -7.91 3.88 -12.83
N GLU A 7 -7.55 3.05 -13.81
CA GLU A 7 -8.41 1.95 -14.28
C GLU A 7 -8.65 0.92 -13.17
N GLU A 8 -7.63 0.64 -12.36
CA GLU A 8 -7.76 -0.25 -11.22
C GLU A 8 -8.62 0.33 -10.08
N LEU A 9 -8.57 1.64 -9.85
CA LEU A 9 -9.45 2.34 -8.91
C LEU A 9 -10.93 2.19 -9.33
N ILE A 10 -11.18 2.19 -10.63
CA ILE A 10 -12.50 2.07 -11.23
C ILE A 10 -13.06 0.66 -11.07
N THR A 11 -12.25 -0.36 -11.37
CA THR A 11 -12.67 -1.77 -11.29
C THR A 11 -12.94 -2.21 -9.85
N ALA A 12 -12.26 -1.61 -8.86
CA ALA A 12 -12.45 -1.92 -7.45
C ALA A 12 -13.80 -1.47 -6.86
N THR A 13 -14.49 -0.56 -7.51
CA THR A 13 -15.73 0.05 -7.01
C THR A 13 -16.97 -0.37 -7.81
N ASN A 14 -17.06 -1.61 -8.20
CA ASN A 14 -18.24 -2.35 -8.70
C ASN A 14 -19.41 -1.48 -9.21
N THR A 15 -19.21 -0.71 -10.28
CA THR A 15 -20.32 -0.07 -11.01
C THR A 15 -19.98 -0.03 -12.49
N ASP A 16 -20.67 -0.84 -13.27
CA ASP A 16 -20.76 -0.73 -14.72
C ASP A 16 -21.09 0.71 -15.11
N LYS A 17 -20.20 1.33 -15.90
CA LYS A 17 -20.28 2.68 -16.42
C LYS A 17 -20.06 3.82 -15.40
N ARG A 18 -18.89 3.93 -14.82
CA ARG A 18 -18.48 5.22 -14.28
C ARG A 18 -18.38 6.24 -15.41
N ASN A 19 -19.20 7.28 -15.25
CA ASN A 19 -19.20 8.42 -16.12
C ASN A 19 -17.78 9.02 -16.17
N GLU A 20 -17.25 9.33 -17.35
CA GLU A 20 -15.96 10.00 -17.54
C GLU A 20 -15.75 11.19 -16.60
N ARG A 21 -16.83 11.87 -16.19
CA ARG A 21 -16.79 12.97 -15.23
C ARG A 21 -16.31 12.53 -13.84
N GLN A 22 -16.78 11.38 -13.36
CA GLN A 22 -16.37 10.85 -12.06
C GLN A 22 -14.88 10.48 -12.07
N MET A 23 -14.39 9.92 -13.17
CA MET A 23 -12.99 9.60 -13.36
C MET A 23 -12.11 10.85 -13.32
N ARG A 24 -12.50 11.90 -14.05
CA ARG A 24 -11.77 13.17 -14.02
C ARG A 24 -11.75 13.81 -12.63
N ILE A 25 -12.84 13.66 -11.87
CA ILE A 25 -12.91 14.13 -10.47
C ILE A 25 -11.91 13.37 -9.60
N LEU A 26 -11.86 12.02 -9.68
CA LEU A 26 -10.92 11.22 -8.90
C LEU A 26 -9.47 11.51 -9.27
N GLU A 27 -9.17 11.63 -10.56
CA GLU A 27 -7.82 11.99 -11.03
C GLU A 27 -7.40 13.37 -10.52
N ALA A 28 -8.27 14.38 -10.66
CA ALA A 28 -8.02 15.71 -10.15
C ALA A 28 -7.85 15.72 -8.62
N ALA A 29 -8.61 14.91 -7.89
CA ALA A 29 -8.50 14.78 -6.44
C ALA A 29 -7.15 14.16 -6.02
N VAL A 30 -6.69 13.09 -6.70
CA VAL A 30 -5.38 12.48 -6.44
C VAL A 30 -4.27 13.50 -6.66
N ASP A 31 -4.30 14.20 -7.79
CA ASP A 31 -3.29 15.20 -8.12
C ASP A 31 -3.28 16.33 -7.07
N MET A 32 -4.45 16.90 -6.75
CA MET A 32 -4.56 18.04 -5.82
C MET A 32 -4.21 17.67 -4.38
N PHE A 33 -4.70 16.52 -3.89
CA PHE A 33 -4.36 16.04 -2.55
C PHE A 33 -2.88 15.69 -2.44
N GLY A 34 -2.29 15.10 -3.49
CA GLY A 34 -0.87 14.77 -3.52
C GLY A 34 0.06 15.99 -3.62
N GLU A 35 -0.38 17.05 -4.30
CA GLU A 35 0.40 18.29 -4.49
C GLU A 35 0.33 19.22 -3.27
N LYS A 36 -0.88 19.50 -2.76
CA LYS A 36 -1.15 20.52 -1.74
C LYS A 36 -1.53 19.95 -0.37
N GLY A 37 -1.77 18.65 -0.27
CA GLY A 37 -2.38 18.02 0.89
C GLY A 37 -3.91 18.18 0.92
N TYR A 38 -4.57 17.32 1.67
CA TYR A 38 -6.04 17.32 1.78
C TYR A 38 -6.58 18.62 2.41
N ALA A 39 -5.97 19.06 3.52
CA ALA A 39 -6.45 20.24 4.26
C ALA A 39 -6.50 21.49 3.37
N SER A 40 -5.44 21.71 2.58
CA SER A 40 -5.24 22.91 1.75
C SER A 40 -5.95 22.85 0.37
N THR A 41 -6.61 21.74 0.05
CA THR A 41 -7.33 21.55 -1.22
C THR A 41 -8.81 21.81 -1.03
N SER A 42 -9.43 22.65 -1.90
CA SER A 42 -10.88 22.86 -1.94
C SER A 42 -11.57 21.98 -3.01
N THR A 43 -12.85 21.67 -2.80
CA THR A 43 -13.66 20.99 -3.82
C THR A 43 -13.83 21.82 -5.08
N SER A 44 -13.85 23.15 -4.94
CA SER A 44 -13.90 24.09 -6.09
C SER A 44 -12.65 23.99 -6.97
N GLU A 45 -11.45 23.90 -6.37
CA GLU A 45 -10.20 23.71 -7.12
C GLU A 45 -10.17 22.35 -7.83
N ILE A 46 -10.64 21.28 -7.15
CA ILE A 46 -10.76 19.95 -7.75
C ILE A 46 -11.72 19.99 -8.94
N ALA A 47 -12.88 20.64 -8.78
CA ALA A 47 -13.88 20.77 -9.84
C ALA A 47 -13.31 21.52 -11.07
N LYS A 48 -12.59 22.61 -10.83
CA LYS A 48 -11.91 23.38 -11.87
C LYS A 48 -10.90 22.52 -12.63
N ARG A 49 -10.06 21.76 -11.91
CA ARG A 49 -9.05 20.86 -12.51
C ARG A 49 -9.69 19.70 -13.28
N ALA A 50 -10.81 19.17 -12.79
CA ALA A 50 -11.59 18.11 -13.44
C ALA A 50 -12.41 18.59 -14.65
N GLY A 51 -12.53 19.90 -14.87
CA GLY A 51 -13.37 20.47 -15.92
C GLY A 51 -14.88 20.22 -15.70
N VAL A 52 -15.34 20.31 -14.44
CA VAL A 52 -16.74 20.11 -14.05
C VAL A 52 -17.22 21.23 -13.14
N ALA A 53 -18.53 21.41 -13.00
CA ALA A 53 -19.09 22.28 -11.95
C ALA A 53 -18.93 21.63 -10.57
N GLU A 54 -18.68 22.42 -9.52
CA GLU A 54 -18.47 21.92 -8.15
C GLU A 54 -19.66 21.09 -7.65
N GLY A 55 -20.88 21.47 -7.94
CA GLY A 55 -22.09 20.69 -7.64
C GLY A 55 -22.08 19.27 -8.25
N THR A 56 -21.28 19.04 -9.30
CA THR A 56 -21.10 17.71 -9.87
C THR A 56 -20.31 16.81 -8.94
N ILE A 57 -19.33 17.35 -8.21
CA ILE A 57 -18.59 16.58 -7.18
C ILE A 57 -19.55 16.11 -6.10
N PHE A 58 -20.36 17.02 -5.55
CA PHE A 58 -21.31 16.71 -4.48
C PHE A 58 -22.43 15.74 -4.87
N ARG A 59 -22.67 15.58 -6.16
CA ARG A 59 -23.58 14.54 -6.67
C ARG A 59 -23.00 13.13 -6.53
N TYR A 60 -21.67 12.97 -6.60
CA TYR A 60 -20.96 11.68 -6.47
C TYR A 60 -20.46 11.44 -5.05
N TYR A 61 -20.02 12.50 -4.38
CA TYR A 61 -19.39 12.46 -3.04
C TYR A 61 -20.02 13.55 -2.18
N LYS A 62 -20.71 13.16 -1.11
CA LYS A 62 -21.45 14.11 -0.25
C LYS A 62 -20.54 15.14 0.41
N THR A 63 -19.30 14.76 0.71
CA THR A 63 -18.29 15.60 1.35
C THR A 63 -16.94 15.47 0.68
N LYS A 64 -16.03 16.43 0.93
CA LYS A 64 -14.62 16.32 0.53
C LYS A 64 -13.96 15.07 1.13
N LYS A 65 -14.39 14.68 2.33
CA LYS A 65 -13.92 13.48 3.03
C LYS A 65 -14.34 12.20 2.29
N ASP A 66 -15.58 12.11 1.83
CA ASP A 66 -16.03 10.96 1.05
C ASP A 66 -15.22 10.82 -0.25
N LEU A 67 -14.85 11.95 -0.86
CA LEU A 67 -13.96 11.96 -2.03
C LEU A 67 -12.54 11.47 -1.65
N LEU A 68 -11.98 11.89 -0.52
CA LEU A 68 -10.70 11.39 -0.03
C LEU A 68 -10.75 9.87 0.18
N LEU A 69 -11.76 9.38 0.90
CA LEU A 69 -11.92 7.94 1.15
C LEU A 69 -12.07 7.16 -0.15
N ALA A 70 -12.81 7.68 -1.13
CA ALA A 70 -12.95 7.05 -2.44
C ALA A 70 -11.63 6.97 -3.23
N VAL A 71 -10.67 7.87 -2.95
CA VAL A 71 -9.33 7.86 -3.52
C VAL A 71 -8.43 6.83 -2.83
N VAL A 72 -8.39 6.83 -1.48
CA VAL A 72 -7.36 6.09 -0.75
C VAL A 72 -7.77 4.67 -0.33
N MET A 73 -9.06 4.42 -0.05
CA MET A 73 -9.55 3.12 0.44
C MET A 73 -9.29 1.96 -0.53
N PRO A 74 -9.54 2.08 -1.85
CA PRO A 74 -9.23 1.01 -2.78
C PRO A 74 -7.74 0.65 -2.82
N THR A 75 -6.86 1.65 -2.65
CA THR A 75 -5.42 1.43 -2.61
C THR A 75 -5.01 0.74 -1.32
N LEU A 76 -5.56 1.16 -0.18
CA LEU A 76 -5.33 0.51 1.11
C LEU A 76 -5.76 -0.96 1.08
N THR A 77 -6.99 -1.24 0.62
CA THR A 77 -7.51 -2.59 0.49
C THR A 77 -6.64 -3.45 -0.44
N LYS A 78 -6.23 -2.92 -1.60
CA LYS A 78 -5.35 -3.63 -2.54
C LYS A 78 -3.93 -3.81 -2.03
N PHE A 79 -3.41 -2.87 -1.25
CA PHE A 79 -2.11 -3.03 -0.60
C PHE A 79 -2.12 -4.18 0.40
N ALA A 80 -3.21 -4.31 1.11
CA ALA A 80 -3.44 -5.39 2.05
C ALA A 80 -3.87 -6.71 1.35
N ALA A 81 -4.64 -6.61 0.25
CA ALA A 81 -5.29 -7.73 -0.43
C ALA A 81 -4.40 -8.94 -0.78
N PRO A 82 -3.12 -8.82 -1.21
CA PRO A 82 -2.29 -10.00 -1.46
C PRO A 82 -2.04 -10.85 -0.22
N PHE A 83 -2.20 -10.26 0.95
CA PHE A 83 -2.14 -11.02 2.19
C PHE A 83 -3.46 -11.75 2.48
N PHE A 84 -4.58 -11.42 1.76
CA PHE A 84 -5.93 -11.90 2.02
C PHE A 84 -6.58 -12.62 0.84
N VAL A 85 -6.23 -12.25 -0.40
CA VAL A 85 -6.85 -12.88 -1.56
C VAL A 85 -6.37 -14.31 -1.68
N GLN A 86 -7.32 -15.25 -1.66
CA GLN A 86 -7.07 -16.68 -1.87
C GLN A 86 -6.20 -16.98 -3.10
N ALA A 87 -6.11 -16.08 -4.08
CA ALA A 87 -5.23 -16.24 -5.24
C ALA A 87 -3.76 -16.00 -4.90
N PHE A 88 -3.43 -14.96 -4.13
CA PHE A 88 -2.07 -14.74 -3.63
C PHE A 88 -1.79 -15.66 -2.43
N ALA A 89 -2.78 -15.86 -1.54
CA ALA A 89 -2.70 -16.91 -0.54
C ALA A 89 -2.54 -18.29 -1.23
N LYS A 90 -3.15 -18.55 -2.38
CA LYS A 90 -2.91 -19.75 -3.17
C LYS A 90 -1.56 -19.76 -3.88
N GLU A 91 -1.03 -18.63 -4.34
CA GLU A 91 0.33 -18.55 -4.87
C GLU A 91 1.38 -18.54 -3.75
N VAL A 92 1.11 -17.78 -2.66
CA VAL A 92 1.99 -17.65 -1.50
C VAL A 92 1.86 -18.81 -0.53
N PHE A 93 0.69 -19.44 -0.38
CA PHE A 93 0.47 -20.57 0.53
C PHE A 93 0.24 -21.90 -0.19
N LYS A 94 0.06 -21.95 -1.52
CA LYS A 94 0.09 -23.17 -2.32
C LYS A 94 1.47 -23.54 -2.84
N SER A 95 2.34 -22.59 -3.08
CA SER A 95 3.76 -22.89 -3.13
C SER A 95 4.17 -23.08 -1.68
N GLU A 96 4.44 -24.33 -1.29
CA GLU A 96 5.30 -24.59 -0.16
C GLU A 96 6.57 -23.78 -0.42
N TYR A 97 6.68 -22.59 0.19
CA TYR A 97 7.93 -21.85 0.13
C TYR A 97 8.99 -22.76 0.68
N LYS A 98 9.97 -23.03 -0.16
CA LYS A 98 11.10 -23.87 0.22
C LYS A 98 11.91 -23.24 1.34
N SER A 99 11.74 -21.93 1.62
CA SER A 99 12.46 -21.18 2.64
C SER A 99 11.82 -19.83 2.95
N TYR A 100 12.08 -19.30 4.13
CA TYR A 100 11.71 -17.95 4.52
C TYR A 100 12.30 -16.89 3.58
N GLU A 101 13.51 -17.10 3.10
CA GLU A 101 14.12 -16.23 2.08
C GLU A 101 13.29 -16.16 0.79
N ALA A 102 12.86 -17.32 0.25
CA ALA A 102 12.05 -17.36 -0.95
C ALA A 102 10.71 -16.62 -0.76
N PHE A 103 10.10 -16.76 0.42
CA PHE A 103 8.91 -16.01 0.81
C PHE A 103 9.16 -14.49 0.81
N LEU A 104 10.22 -14.03 1.49
CA LEU A 104 10.56 -12.60 1.57
C LEU A 104 10.78 -12.01 0.17
N ARG A 105 11.50 -12.71 -0.72
CA ARG A 105 11.73 -12.27 -2.10
C ARG A 105 10.43 -11.98 -2.83
N VAL A 106 9.51 -12.91 -2.82
CA VAL A 106 8.22 -12.77 -3.51
C VAL A 106 7.41 -11.61 -2.91
N VAL A 107 7.31 -11.54 -1.59
CA VAL A 107 6.51 -10.50 -0.93
C VAL A 107 7.11 -9.11 -1.14
N ILE A 108 8.41 -8.94 -0.94
CA ILE A 108 9.05 -7.62 -1.00
C ILE A 108 9.05 -7.08 -2.44
N HIS A 109 9.40 -7.89 -3.45
CA HIS A 109 9.30 -7.46 -4.86
C HIS A 109 7.86 -7.07 -5.24
N ASN A 110 6.90 -7.90 -4.88
CA ASN A 110 5.49 -7.61 -5.18
C ASN A 110 5.02 -6.31 -4.51
N ARG A 111 5.39 -6.07 -3.25
CA ARG A 111 5.03 -4.83 -2.54
C ARG A 111 5.77 -3.61 -3.07
N PHE A 112 7.01 -3.77 -3.49
CA PHE A 112 7.79 -2.72 -4.11
C PHE A 112 7.16 -2.26 -5.43
N GLU A 113 6.86 -3.17 -6.33
CA GLU A 113 6.20 -2.87 -7.61
C GLU A 113 4.80 -2.26 -7.41
N PHE A 114 4.03 -2.78 -6.44
CA PHE A 114 2.76 -2.18 -6.08
C PHE A 114 2.93 -0.73 -5.59
N ALA A 115 3.88 -0.49 -4.69
CA ALA A 115 4.14 0.84 -4.16
C ALA A 115 4.59 1.80 -5.27
N LYS A 116 5.48 1.36 -6.16
CA LYS A 116 5.94 2.13 -7.32
C LYS A 116 4.78 2.57 -8.22
N LYS A 117 3.86 1.65 -8.49
CA LYS A 117 2.70 1.91 -9.34
C LYS A 117 1.66 2.82 -8.68
N HIS A 118 1.42 2.66 -7.38
CA HIS A 118 0.33 3.32 -6.66
C HIS A 118 0.80 4.44 -5.72
N PHE A 119 2.05 4.88 -5.87
CA PHE A 119 2.66 5.84 -4.95
C PHE A 119 1.86 7.15 -4.75
N PRO A 120 1.23 7.75 -5.78
CA PRO A 120 0.44 8.97 -5.56
C PRO A 120 -0.66 8.80 -4.50
N MET A 121 -1.36 7.65 -4.48
CA MET A 121 -2.39 7.37 -3.48
C MET A 121 -1.79 6.98 -2.13
N ILE A 122 -0.69 6.20 -2.14
CA ILE A 122 0.03 5.83 -0.92
C ILE A 122 0.56 7.08 -0.21
N LYS A 123 1.08 8.06 -0.95
CA LYS A 123 1.52 9.34 -0.40
C LYS A 123 0.38 10.06 0.33
N ILE A 124 -0.80 10.16 -0.29
CA ILE A 124 -1.98 10.77 0.33
C ILE A 124 -2.38 9.99 1.59
N LEU A 125 -2.38 8.66 1.53
CA LEU A 125 -2.70 7.80 2.66
C LEU A 125 -1.76 8.07 3.84
N ILE A 126 -0.45 8.08 3.62
CA ILE A 126 0.56 8.36 4.66
C ILE A 126 0.36 9.74 5.28
N GLN A 127 0.04 10.74 4.47
CA GLN A 127 -0.17 12.12 4.95
C GLN A 127 -1.44 12.25 5.79
N GLU A 128 -2.50 11.50 5.47
CA GLU A 128 -3.83 11.70 6.05
C GLU A 128 -4.17 10.72 7.19
N VAL A 129 -3.52 9.56 7.28
CA VAL A 129 -3.77 8.57 8.35
C VAL A 129 -3.73 9.19 9.76
N PRO A 130 -2.78 10.07 10.12
CA PRO A 130 -2.74 10.66 11.45
C PRO A 130 -3.95 11.55 11.77
N PHE A 131 -4.64 12.08 10.75
CA PHE A 131 -5.69 13.09 10.89
C PHE A 131 -7.09 12.56 10.58
N GLN A 132 -7.21 11.34 10.01
CA GLN A 132 -8.48 10.73 9.61
C GLN A 132 -8.73 9.45 10.41
N PRO A 133 -9.59 9.51 11.47
CA PRO A 133 -9.86 8.34 12.32
C PRO A 133 -10.33 7.11 11.54
N GLU A 134 -11.10 7.31 10.46
CA GLU A 134 -11.61 6.21 9.64
C GLU A 134 -10.48 5.45 8.94
N LEU A 135 -9.48 6.17 8.40
CA LEU A 135 -8.30 5.54 7.78
C LEU A 135 -7.48 4.79 8.83
N LYS A 136 -7.29 5.40 9.99
CA LYS A 136 -6.58 4.77 11.11
C LYS A 136 -7.26 3.48 11.56
N ASN A 137 -8.58 3.53 11.77
CA ASN A 137 -9.36 2.37 12.22
C ASN A 137 -9.32 1.23 11.19
N GLU A 138 -9.42 1.55 9.91
CA GLU A 138 -9.34 0.56 8.84
C GLU A 138 -7.95 -0.11 8.78
N ILE A 139 -6.86 0.67 8.90
CA ILE A 139 -5.51 0.13 8.96
C ILE A 139 -5.34 -0.75 10.19
N GLN A 140 -5.82 -0.33 11.37
CA GLN A 140 -5.76 -1.13 12.57
C GLN A 140 -6.51 -2.47 12.39
N HIS A 141 -7.73 -2.40 11.86
CA HIS A 141 -8.51 -3.60 11.57
C HIS A 141 -7.77 -4.55 10.62
N LEU A 142 -7.25 -4.06 9.51
CA LEU A 142 -6.48 -4.86 8.56
C LEU A 142 -5.23 -5.50 9.20
N VAL A 143 -4.50 -4.75 10.02
CA VAL A 143 -3.31 -5.26 10.70
C VAL A 143 -3.65 -6.32 11.73
N GLU A 144 -4.65 -6.07 12.59
CA GLU A 144 -4.97 -6.94 13.72
C GLU A 144 -5.69 -8.22 13.30
N THR A 145 -6.67 -8.12 12.39
CA THR A 145 -7.51 -9.28 12.03
C THR A 145 -6.90 -10.15 10.95
N GLU A 146 -6.35 -9.51 9.94
CA GLU A 146 -5.99 -10.18 8.71
C GLU A 146 -4.47 -10.44 8.63
N LEU A 147 -3.68 -9.37 8.64
CA LEU A 147 -2.23 -9.47 8.44
C LEU A 147 -1.60 -10.33 9.54
N PHE A 148 -1.89 -10.00 10.79
CA PHE A 148 -1.27 -10.68 11.93
C PHE A 148 -1.64 -12.15 12.01
N SER A 149 -2.91 -12.52 11.78
CA SER A 149 -3.36 -13.91 11.90
C SER A 149 -2.72 -14.84 10.87
N HIS A 150 -2.58 -14.37 9.62
CA HIS A 150 -1.98 -15.15 8.54
C HIS A 150 -0.46 -15.26 8.67
N PHE A 151 0.21 -14.14 8.95
CA PHE A 151 1.66 -14.13 9.12
C PHE A 151 2.13 -14.89 10.36
N LYS A 152 1.36 -14.85 11.45
CA LYS A 152 1.70 -15.60 12.67
C LYS A 152 1.87 -17.10 12.38
N LYS A 153 0.93 -17.70 11.65
CA LYS A 153 1.00 -19.13 11.29
C LYS A 153 2.23 -19.45 10.45
N LEU A 154 2.54 -18.57 9.49
CA LEU A 154 3.68 -18.74 8.60
C LEU A 154 5.02 -18.60 9.36
N ILE A 155 5.12 -17.58 10.23
CA ILE A 155 6.33 -17.35 11.05
C ILE A 155 6.56 -18.53 12.00
N VAL A 156 5.51 -19.02 12.67
CA VAL A 156 5.62 -20.19 13.55
C VAL A 156 6.12 -21.41 12.78
N LYS A 157 5.60 -21.67 11.59
CA LYS A 157 6.08 -22.75 10.73
C LYS A 157 7.57 -22.61 10.42
N PHE A 158 8.04 -21.44 9.99
CA PHE A 158 9.46 -21.23 9.69
C PHE A 158 10.36 -21.28 10.93
N GLN A 159 9.82 -20.99 12.12
CA GLN A 159 10.53 -21.20 13.39
C GLN A 159 10.65 -22.68 13.70
N GLU A 160 9.59 -23.47 13.54
CA GLU A 160 9.59 -24.95 13.70
C GLU A 160 10.55 -25.62 12.72
N ASP A 161 10.65 -25.10 11.49
CA ASP A 161 11.58 -25.58 10.47
C ASP A 161 13.04 -25.09 10.71
N GLY A 162 13.28 -24.27 11.75
CA GLY A 162 14.61 -23.74 12.12
C GLY A 162 15.13 -22.62 11.21
N GLU A 163 14.30 -22.04 10.35
CA GLU A 163 14.68 -20.98 9.42
C GLU A 163 14.61 -19.58 10.03
N ILE A 164 13.83 -19.39 11.09
CA ILE A 164 13.72 -18.14 11.87
C ILE A 164 14.07 -18.44 13.32
N ILE A 165 14.82 -17.54 13.95
CA ILE A 165 15.13 -17.62 15.37
C ILE A 165 13.86 -17.61 16.24
N GLU A 166 13.93 -18.19 17.43
CA GLU A 166 12.85 -18.10 18.41
C GLU A 166 12.67 -16.65 18.89
N MET A 167 11.61 -16.03 18.40
CA MET A 167 11.20 -14.68 18.74
C MET A 167 9.67 -14.60 18.68
N PRO A 168 8.99 -13.75 19.49
CA PRO A 168 7.55 -13.57 19.35
C PRO A 168 7.15 -13.25 17.89
N PRO A 169 6.21 -13.98 17.28
CA PRO A 169 5.81 -13.76 15.88
C PRO A 169 5.40 -12.32 15.57
N SER A 170 4.82 -11.61 16.56
CA SER A 170 4.52 -10.17 16.45
C SER A 170 5.77 -9.32 16.28
N SER A 171 6.87 -9.68 16.91
CA SER A 171 8.15 -8.98 16.81
C SER A 171 8.79 -9.21 15.44
N VAL A 172 8.79 -10.47 14.96
CA VAL A 172 9.28 -10.80 13.61
C VAL A 172 8.48 -9.99 12.57
N LEU A 173 7.15 -10.04 12.64
CA LEU A 173 6.29 -9.29 11.70
C LEU A 173 6.56 -7.78 11.75
N ARG A 174 6.60 -7.19 12.95
CA ARG A 174 6.84 -5.74 13.12
C ARG A 174 8.20 -5.33 12.55
N LEU A 175 9.26 -6.08 12.82
CA LEU A 175 10.62 -5.77 12.34
C LEU A 175 10.71 -5.91 10.82
N THR A 176 10.12 -6.97 10.24
CA THR A 176 10.04 -7.15 8.79
C THR A 176 9.27 -6.01 8.12
N LEU A 177 8.09 -5.67 8.64
CA LEU A 177 7.31 -4.54 8.12
C LEU A 177 8.08 -3.22 8.23
N SER A 178 8.79 -2.98 9.35
CA SER A 178 9.58 -1.76 9.53
C SER A 178 10.69 -1.64 8.49
N ALA A 179 11.39 -2.73 8.16
CA ALA A 179 12.44 -2.73 7.14
C ALA A 179 11.85 -2.47 5.75
N VAL A 180 10.77 -3.14 5.38
CA VAL A 180 10.10 -2.95 4.08
C VAL A 180 9.51 -1.55 3.94
N LEU A 181 8.81 -1.06 4.96
CA LEU A 181 8.27 0.30 4.95
C LEU A 181 9.39 1.34 4.90
N GLY A 182 10.50 1.12 5.61
CA GLY A 182 11.69 1.97 5.53
C GLY A 182 12.22 2.09 4.11
N LEU A 183 12.39 0.95 3.40
CA LEU A 183 12.79 0.92 1.99
C LEU A 183 11.82 1.75 1.12
N LEU A 184 10.51 1.48 1.21
CA LEU A 184 9.50 2.14 0.39
C LEU A 184 9.40 3.65 0.65
N LEU A 185 9.42 4.06 1.93
CA LEU A 185 9.36 5.46 2.32
C LEU A 185 10.61 6.21 1.87
N THR A 186 11.78 5.64 2.08
CA THR A 186 13.04 6.27 1.65
C THR A 186 13.08 6.41 0.13
N ARG A 187 12.76 5.35 -0.59
CA ARG A 187 12.81 5.31 -2.06
C ARG A 187 11.84 6.27 -2.73
N PHE A 188 10.59 6.29 -2.26
CA PHE A 188 9.52 6.98 -2.99
C PHE A 188 9.11 8.34 -2.38
N LEU A 189 9.39 8.58 -1.09
CA LEU A 189 8.96 9.78 -0.41
C LEU A 189 10.13 10.70 -0.02
N LEU A 190 11.19 10.14 0.59
CA LEU A 190 12.25 10.96 1.18
C LEU A 190 13.34 11.30 0.17
N LEU A 191 13.77 10.35 -0.66
CA LEU A 191 14.86 10.50 -1.62
C LEU A 191 14.46 10.03 -3.03
N PRO A 192 13.36 10.56 -3.62
CA PRO A 192 12.87 10.08 -4.92
C PRO A 192 13.81 10.39 -6.10
N GLU A 193 14.64 11.42 -5.97
CA GLU A 193 15.58 11.88 -7.01
C GLU A 193 16.94 11.16 -6.94
N GLU A 194 17.21 10.38 -5.89
CA GLU A 194 18.45 9.63 -5.74
C GLU A 194 18.54 8.54 -6.83
N LYS A 195 19.75 8.30 -7.33
CA LYS A 195 20.01 7.22 -8.29
C LYS A 195 20.04 5.87 -7.58
N TRP A 196 18.85 5.31 -7.39
CA TRP A 196 18.67 4.01 -6.77
C TRP A 196 18.81 2.88 -7.78
N ASN A 197 19.50 1.81 -7.38
CA ASN A 197 19.33 0.50 -8.01
C ASN A 197 18.27 -0.26 -7.18
N ASP A 198 17.03 -0.23 -7.66
CA ASP A 198 15.88 -0.80 -6.94
C ASP A 198 16.12 -2.29 -6.56
N GLU A 199 16.69 -3.08 -7.47
CA GLU A 199 16.98 -4.51 -7.22
C GLU A 199 18.04 -4.71 -6.13
N VAL A 200 19.08 -3.89 -6.12
CA VAL A 200 20.14 -3.95 -5.08
C VAL A 200 19.57 -3.59 -3.72
N GLU A 201 18.73 -2.56 -3.64
CA GLU A 201 18.15 -2.14 -2.36
C GLU A 201 17.10 -3.12 -1.83
N ILE A 202 16.34 -3.76 -2.72
CA ILE A 202 15.46 -4.87 -2.35
C ILE A 202 16.29 -6.02 -1.77
N GLU A 203 17.36 -6.41 -2.45
CA GLU A 203 18.24 -7.49 -1.99
C GLU A 203 18.91 -7.16 -0.65
N ASN A 204 19.45 -5.95 -0.49
CA ASN A 204 20.03 -5.48 0.76
C ASN A 204 19.00 -5.54 1.91
N THR A 205 17.75 -5.18 1.63
CA THR A 205 16.66 -5.25 2.62
C THR A 205 16.35 -6.69 3.01
N ILE A 206 16.32 -7.61 2.04
CA ILE A 206 16.12 -9.05 2.30
C ILE A 206 17.27 -9.59 3.17
N GLN A 207 18.52 -9.29 2.79
CA GLN A 207 19.70 -9.74 3.53
C GLN A 207 19.72 -9.18 4.96
N PHE A 208 19.30 -7.90 5.13
CA PHE A 208 19.15 -7.29 6.45
C PHE A 208 18.10 -8.01 7.31
N ILE A 209 16.94 -8.35 6.73
CA ILE A 209 15.88 -9.07 7.46
C ILE A 209 16.36 -10.46 7.90
N LEU A 210 17.09 -11.16 7.02
CA LEU A 210 17.57 -12.52 7.28
C LEU A 210 18.71 -12.56 8.30
N TYR A 211 19.62 -11.60 8.24
CA TYR A 211 20.92 -11.73 8.92
C TYR A 211 21.33 -10.53 9.76
N GLY A 212 20.62 -9.41 9.66
CA GLY A 212 21.03 -8.14 10.30
C GLY A 212 22.26 -7.51 9.65
N VAL A 213 23.01 -6.71 10.42
CA VAL A 213 24.18 -5.94 9.94
C VAL A 213 25.52 -6.49 10.47
N THR A 214 25.49 -7.54 11.28
CA THR A 214 26.73 -8.15 11.81
C THR A 214 27.35 -9.10 10.79
N PRO A 215 28.69 -9.19 10.70
CA PRO A 215 29.35 -10.18 9.87
C PRO A 215 28.88 -11.60 10.20
N ARG A 216 28.71 -12.41 9.14
CA ARG A 216 28.46 -13.85 9.32
C ARG A 216 29.76 -14.51 9.75
N ASN A 217 29.75 -15.23 10.86
CA ASN A 217 30.85 -16.12 11.27
C ASN A 217 30.91 -17.36 10.37
#